data_f0c3f54a3e2b2cf9a651dd2cc2830744
#
_entry.id   f0c3f54a3e2b2cf9a651dd2cc2830744
#
_cell.length_a   1.000
_cell.length_b   1.000
_cell.length_c   1.000
_cell.angle_alpha   90.00
_cell.angle_beta   90.00
_cell.angle_gamma   90.00
#
_symmetry.space_group_name_H-M   'P 1'
#
loop_
_entity.id
_entity.type
_entity.pdbx_description
1 polymer ?
#
loop_
_entity_poly.entity_id
_entity_poly.type
_entity_poly.pdbx_seq_one_letter_code
_entity_poly.pdbx_strand_id
1 'polypeptide(L)'
;LINVPAPELVKNGLILSPKLNVYDREEERNKENASDIDRDVVLDILDDIEEDTNAKVLVSAPNTRVLWSMLAQTDIITELKSRDYDIMHITAKHGAYINRQKVRRDKFFDTLSQWGEDDDKKFILFHYSILSEGINVRGLTHSVLLRNLPVIEMAQTIGRVIRLHKYDYQDIQDNKISAGDTKSYRKPHGIINVPVNSKSSKATRNRLEKLIQLIFEDGLPAHSFATK
;
A
#
# COMPACT_ATOMS: atom_id res chain seq x y z
N LEU A 1 -2.46 -29.64 -2.77
CA LEU A 1 -2.79 -28.22 -2.74
C LEU A 1 -3.21 -27.81 -4.15
N ILE A 2 -4.47 -27.41 -4.32
CA ILE A 2 -4.94 -26.84 -5.60
C ILE A 2 -4.42 -25.40 -5.63
N ASN A 3 -3.61 -25.10 -6.63
CA ASN A 3 -3.10 -23.75 -6.89
C ASN A 3 -4.07 -23.07 -7.88
N VAL A 4 -4.87 -22.10 -7.39
CA VAL A 4 -5.79 -21.34 -8.24
C VAL A 4 -5.03 -20.11 -8.78
N PRO A 5 -4.93 -19.91 -10.10
CA PRO A 5 -4.27 -18.75 -10.70
C PRO A 5 -4.92 -17.43 -10.28
N ALA A 6 -4.12 -16.36 -10.14
CA ALA A 6 -4.66 -15.05 -9.74
C ALA A 6 -5.73 -14.48 -10.70
N PRO A 7 -5.63 -14.62 -12.04
CA PRO A 7 -6.71 -14.20 -12.94
C PRO A 7 -8.05 -14.88 -12.65
N GLU A 8 -8.03 -16.14 -12.25
CA GLU A 8 -9.25 -16.88 -11.88
C GLU A 8 -9.82 -16.36 -10.54
N LEU A 9 -8.96 -16.04 -9.57
CA LEU A 9 -9.38 -15.42 -8.31
C LEU A 9 -10.01 -14.04 -8.54
N VAL A 10 -9.46 -13.23 -9.47
CA VAL A 10 -10.03 -11.94 -9.87
C VAL A 10 -11.40 -12.13 -10.52
N LYS A 11 -11.50 -13.05 -11.49
CA LYS A 11 -12.75 -13.37 -12.19
C LYS A 11 -13.85 -13.84 -11.25
N ASN A 12 -13.48 -14.59 -10.22
CA ASN A 12 -14.40 -15.11 -9.21
C ASN A 12 -14.68 -14.12 -8.07
N GLY A 13 -14.20 -12.87 -8.16
CA GLY A 13 -14.44 -11.83 -7.15
C GLY A 13 -13.85 -12.16 -5.78
N LEU A 14 -12.71 -12.82 -5.72
CA LEU A 14 -12.00 -13.15 -4.48
C LEU A 14 -10.87 -12.20 -4.15
N ILE A 15 -10.26 -11.63 -5.19
CA ILE A 15 -9.26 -10.56 -5.11
C ILE A 15 -9.49 -9.55 -6.24
N LEU A 16 -8.84 -8.37 -6.14
CA LEU A 16 -8.83 -7.34 -7.16
C LEU A 16 -7.57 -7.43 -8.04
N SER A 17 -7.64 -6.90 -9.25
CA SER A 17 -6.43 -6.66 -10.04
C SER A 17 -5.62 -5.49 -9.47
N PRO A 18 -4.29 -5.61 -9.37
CA PRO A 18 -3.44 -4.49 -9.03
C PRO A 18 -3.36 -3.50 -10.20
N LYS A 19 -3.35 -2.20 -9.88
CA LYS A 19 -3.05 -1.12 -10.81
C LYS A 19 -1.75 -0.44 -10.39
N LEU A 20 -0.78 -0.38 -11.30
CA LEU A 20 0.51 0.26 -11.06
C LEU A 20 0.47 1.71 -11.57
N ASN A 21 0.73 2.66 -10.69
CA ASN A 21 0.98 4.05 -11.01
C ASN A 21 2.47 4.35 -10.84
N VAL A 22 3.10 4.93 -11.85
CA VAL A 22 4.53 5.27 -11.85
C VAL A 22 4.67 6.78 -11.82
N TYR A 23 5.44 7.28 -10.86
CA TYR A 23 5.75 8.70 -10.69
C TYR A 23 7.20 8.94 -11.07
N ASP A 24 7.44 9.33 -12.31
CA ASP A 24 8.77 9.70 -12.79
C ASP A 24 9.16 11.06 -12.22
N ARG A 25 10.38 11.14 -11.64
CA ARG A 25 10.92 12.33 -10.99
C ARG A 25 12.27 12.69 -11.62
N GLU A 26 12.46 13.99 -11.92
CA GLU A 26 13.72 14.51 -12.43
C GLU A 26 14.78 14.61 -11.32
N GLU A 27 14.34 14.94 -10.10
CA GLU A 27 15.24 15.11 -8.97
C GLU A 27 15.76 13.76 -8.45
N GLU A 28 17.09 13.59 -8.50
CA GLU A 28 17.74 12.37 -8.04
C GLU A 28 17.75 12.31 -6.51
N ARG A 29 17.16 11.25 -5.98
CA ARG A 29 17.14 10.94 -4.55
C ARG A 29 18.47 10.41 -4.07
N ASN A 30 19.06 11.05 -3.07
CA ASN A 30 20.31 10.66 -2.42
C ASN A 30 20.14 10.57 -0.89
N LYS A 31 21.23 10.40 -0.14
CA LYS A 31 21.16 10.24 1.32
C LYS A 31 20.83 11.53 2.08
N GLU A 32 21.13 12.67 1.50
CA GLU A 32 20.98 13.99 2.11
C GLU A 32 19.56 14.52 1.96
N ASN A 33 18.97 14.34 0.77
CA ASN A 33 17.63 14.83 0.44
C ASN A 33 16.51 13.76 0.57
N ALA A 34 16.84 12.57 1.04
CA ALA A 34 15.92 11.43 1.03
C ALA A 34 14.59 11.68 1.76
N SER A 35 14.60 12.40 2.88
CA SER A 35 13.39 12.70 3.65
C SER A 35 12.50 13.72 2.95
N ASP A 36 13.10 14.73 2.32
CA ASP A 36 12.36 15.77 1.61
C ASP A 36 11.76 15.22 0.31
N ILE A 37 12.56 14.49 -0.48
CA ILE A 37 12.09 13.81 -1.69
C ILE A 37 10.98 12.80 -1.38
N ASP A 38 11.14 11.98 -0.34
CA ASP A 38 10.12 10.99 0.03
C ASP A 38 8.83 11.68 0.52
N ARG A 39 8.97 12.82 1.22
CA ARG A 39 7.84 13.67 1.62
C ARG A 39 7.10 14.21 0.41
N ASP A 40 7.80 14.82 -0.56
CA ASP A 40 7.21 15.42 -1.76
C ASP A 40 6.50 14.36 -2.62
N VAL A 41 7.13 13.19 -2.78
CA VAL A 41 6.51 12.04 -3.46
C VAL A 41 5.20 11.62 -2.80
N VAL A 42 5.19 11.52 -1.48
CA VAL A 42 3.96 11.12 -0.77
C VAL A 42 2.87 12.17 -0.98
N LEU A 43 3.19 13.45 -0.86
CA LEU A 43 2.20 14.52 -1.03
C LEU A 43 1.64 14.58 -2.45
N ASP A 44 2.48 14.48 -3.48
CA ASP A 44 2.01 14.45 -4.87
C ASP A 44 1.08 13.26 -5.16
N ILE A 45 1.42 12.08 -4.62
CA ILE A 45 0.54 10.91 -4.73
C ILE A 45 -0.81 11.17 -4.03
N LEU A 46 -0.81 11.86 -2.88
CA LEU A 46 -2.04 12.18 -2.16
C LEU A 46 -2.86 13.25 -2.87
N ASP A 47 -2.22 14.19 -3.56
CA ASP A 47 -2.92 15.20 -4.37
C ASP A 47 -3.62 14.54 -5.56
N ASP A 48 -3.01 13.53 -6.21
CA ASP A 48 -3.62 12.75 -7.30
C ASP A 48 -4.83 11.91 -6.85
N ILE A 49 -4.96 11.62 -5.55
CA ILE A 49 -6.06 10.84 -4.98
C ILE A 49 -6.92 11.67 -4.01
N GLU A 50 -6.89 13.00 -4.15
CA GLU A 50 -7.62 13.91 -3.26
C GLU A 50 -9.13 13.64 -3.24
N GLU A 51 -9.70 13.25 -4.37
CA GLU A 51 -11.13 12.92 -4.50
C GLU A 51 -11.53 11.62 -3.75
N ASP A 52 -10.56 10.79 -3.36
CA ASP A 52 -10.80 9.57 -2.58
C ASP A 52 -11.06 9.91 -1.11
N THR A 53 -12.30 10.14 -0.75
CA THR A 53 -12.72 10.57 0.61
C THR A 53 -12.36 9.56 1.70
N ASN A 54 -12.15 8.30 1.35
CA ASN A 54 -11.81 7.19 2.26
C ASN A 54 -10.46 6.52 1.95
N ALA A 55 -9.52 7.26 1.36
CA ALA A 55 -8.20 6.74 1.02
C ALA A 55 -7.47 6.17 2.24
N LYS A 56 -7.01 4.92 2.13
CA LYS A 56 -6.28 4.17 3.15
C LYS A 56 -4.94 3.75 2.58
N VAL A 57 -3.92 4.55 2.89
CA VAL A 57 -2.63 4.52 2.22
C VAL A 57 -1.58 3.83 3.08
N LEU A 58 -0.90 2.83 2.52
CA LEU A 58 0.24 2.14 3.13
C LEU A 58 1.54 2.62 2.52
N VAL A 59 2.43 3.21 3.30
CA VAL A 59 3.73 3.71 2.84
C VAL A 59 4.87 2.83 3.37
N SER A 60 5.56 2.15 2.45
CA SER A 60 6.76 1.35 2.74
C SER A 60 8.00 2.23 2.69
N ALA A 61 8.43 2.71 3.85
CA ALA A 61 9.60 3.59 3.97
C ALA A 61 10.92 2.87 3.68
N PRO A 62 11.97 3.57 3.21
CA PRO A 62 13.24 2.96 2.84
C PRO A 62 14.02 2.41 4.04
N ASN A 63 13.94 3.08 5.19
CA ASN A 63 14.48 2.63 6.47
C ASN A 63 13.91 3.47 7.62
N THR A 64 14.14 3.03 8.84
CA THR A 64 13.66 3.72 10.06
C THR A 64 14.21 5.16 10.21
N ARG A 65 15.47 5.41 9.80
CA ARG A 65 16.10 6.74 9.92
C ARG A 65 15.41 7.76 9.00
N VAL A 66 15.26 7.42 7.72
CA VAL A 66 14.60 8.30 6.74
C VAL A 66 13.15 8.52 7.11
N LEU A 67 12.43 7.48 7.51
CA LEU A 67 11.05 7.60 7.99
C LEU A 67 10.95 8.58 9.16
N TRP A 68 11.81 8.42 10.16
CA TRP A 68 11.79 9.29 11.33
C TRP A 68 12.16 10.74 10.97
N SER A 69 13.17 10.93 10.12
CA SER A 69 13.55 12.26 9.62
C SER A 69 12.41 12.92 8.85
N MET A 70 11.75 12.21 7.96
CA MET A 70 10.59 12.70 7.23
C MET A 70 9.45 13.15 8.17
N LEU A 71 9.11 12.34 9.18
CA LEU A 71 8.02 12.65 10.12
C LEU A 71 8.37 13.76 11.12
N ALA A 72 9.65 13.94 11.48
CA ALA A 72 10.08 14.84 12.55
C ALA A 72 10.71 16.15 12.05
N GLN A 73 11.28 16.17 10.84
CA GLN A 73 12.08 17.28 10.32
C GLN A 73 11.45 17.97 9.10
N THR A 74 10.42 17.37 8.48
CA THR A 74 9.64 18.02 7.42
C THR A 74 8.25 18.41 7.94
N ASP A 75 7.50 19.12 7.12
CA ASP A 75 6.12 19.53 7.41
C ASP A 75 5.06 18.48 7.08
N ILE A 76 5.46 17.26 6.68
CA ILE A 76 4.53 16.21 6.23
C ILE A 76 3.35 15.98 7.18
N ILE A 77 3.58 16.04 8.50
CA ILE A 77 2.52 15.86 9.49
C ILE A 77 1.45 16.96 9.39
N THR A 78 1.88 18.20 9.15
CA THR A 78 0.98 19.36 8.97
C THR A 78 0.20 19.22 7.68
N GLU A 79 0.88 18.86 6.59
CA GLU A 79 0.30 18.65 5.26
C GLU A 79 -0.71 17.49 5.24
N LEU A 80 -0.41 16.40 5.94
CA LEU A 80 -1.35 15.28 6.06
C LEU A 80 -2.61 15.65 6.84
N LYS A 81 -2.45 16.44 7.91
CA LYS A 81 -3.60 16.92 8.70
C LYS A 81 -4.48 17.90 7.94
N SER A 82 -3.88 18.80 7.11
CA SER A 82 -4.66 19.72 6.28
C SER A 82 -5.50 19.01 5.22
N ARG A 83 -5.11 17.76 4.87
CA ARG A 83 -5.84 16.85 3.96
C ARG A 83 -6.74 15.84 4.69
N ASP A 84 -7.02 16.06 5.99
CA ASP A 84 -7.84 15.20 6.84
C ASP A 84 -7.37 13.75 6.99
N TYR A 85 -6.06 13.50 6.83
CA TYR A 85 -5.51 12.18 7.10
C TYR A 85 -5.24 11.98 8.58
N ASP A 86 -5.76 10.88 9.13
CA ASP A 86 -5.22 10.31 10.35
C ASP A 86 -3.89 9.60 10.07
N ILE A 87 -2.93 9.75 10.97
CA ILE A 87 -1.55 9.35 10.74
C ILE A 87 -1.16 8.22 11.67
N MET A 88 -0.73 7.12 11.10
CA MET A 88 -0.17 5.97 11.82
C MET A 88 1.28 5.74 11.40
N HIS A 89 2.15 5.44 12.33
CA HIS A 89 3.47 4.94 11.98
C HIS A 89 3.99 3.93 12.99
N ILE A 90 4.74 2.95 12.50
CA ILE A 90 5.30 1.90 13.32
C ILE A 90 6.68 1.49 12.83
N THR A 91 7.62 1.39 13.78
CA THR A 91 8.96 0.87 13.54
C THR A 91 9.40 0.00 14.70
N ALA A 92 10.30 -0.95 14.47
CA ALA A 92 10.85 -1.79 15.54
C ALA A 92 11.61 -0.97 16.59
N LYS A 93 12.31 0.09 16.16
CA LYS A 93 13.15 0.92 17.04
C LYS A 93 12.35 1.91 17.89
N HIS A 94 11.32 2.55 17.33
CA HIS A 94 10.63 3.65 17.99
C HIS A 94 9.24 3.27 18.51
N GLY A 95 8.73 2.08 18.11
CA GLY A 95 7.41 1.60 18.48
C GLY A 95 6.31 2.13 17.57
N ALA A 96 5.08 2.17 18.09
CA ALA A 96 3.86 2.48 17.37
C ALA A 96 3.27 3.83 17.82
N TYR A 97 2.77 4.59 16.85
CA TYR A 97 2.18 5.92 17.08
C TYR A 97 0.90 6.08 16.25
N ILE A 98 -0.08 6.73 16.84
CA ILE A 98 -1.33 7.16 16.20
C ILE A 98 -1.47 8.66 16.47
N ASN A 99 -1.57 9.48 15.42
CA ASN A 99 -1.70 10.94 15.51
C ASN A 99 -0.70 11.58 16.47
N ARG A 100 0.59 11.17 16.37
CA ARG A 100 1.72 11.61 17.21
C ARG A 100 1.70 11.07 18.65
N GLN A 101 0.68 10.33 19.06
CA GLN A 101 0.63 9.72 20.40
C GLN A 101 1.24 8.32 20.33
N LYS A 102 2.20 8.03 21.21
CA LYS A 102 2.77 6.70 21.37
C LYS A 102 1.73 5.77 21.98
N VAL A 103 1.56 4.61 21.34
CA VAL A 103 0.59 3.60 21.80
C VAL A 103 1.25 2.24 21.95
N ARG A 104 0.60 1.33 22.66
CA ARG A 104 1.01 -0.07 22.72
C ARG A 104 0.74 -0.72 21.35
N ARG A 105 1.54 -1.76 21.04
CA ARG A 105 1.45 -2.46 19.75
C ARG A 105 0.09 -3.13 19.53
N ASP A 106 -0.49 -3.72 20.55
CA ASP A 106 -1.83 -4.31 20.50
C ASP A 106 -2.87 -3.25 20.11
N LYS A 107 -2.94 -2.13 20.84
CA LYS A 107 -3.86 -1.02 20.53
C LYS A 107 -3.65 -0.47 19.10
N PHE A 108 -2.40 -0.40 18.65
CA PHE A 108 -2.11 0.06 17.29
C PHE A 108 -2.78 -0.83 16.25
N PHE A 109 -2.66 -2.16 16.36
CA PHE A 109 -3.23 -3.09 15.40
C PHE A 109 -4.75 -3.21 15.51
N ASP A 110 -5.30 -3.10 16.72
CA ASP A 110 -6.76 -3.03 16.92
C ASP A 110 -7.33 -1.79 16.24
N THR A 111 -6.70 -0.62 16.45
CA THR A 111 -7.11 0.63 15.78
C THR A 111 -6.97 0.53 14.26
N LEU A 112 -5.85 -0.01 13.77
CA LEU A 112 -5.63 -0.20 12.34
C LEU A 112 -6.70 -1.10 11.70
N SER A 113 -7.09 -2.17 12.40
CA SER A 113 -8.17 -3.06 11.96
C SER A 113 -9.52 -2.33 11.92
N GLN A 114 -9.86 -1.59 12.96
CA GLN A 114 -11.08 -0.78 13.04
C GLN A 114 -11.14 0.27 11.92
N TRP A 115 -10.07 1.05 11.76
CA TRP A 115 -9.99 2.07 10.71
C TRP A 115 -9.98 1.48 9.29
N GLY A 116 -9.43 0.28 9.13
CA GLY A 116 -9.47 -0.43 7.85
C GLY A 116 -10.88 -0.80 7.43
N GLU A 117 -11.76 -1.09 8.39
CA GLU A 117 -13.15 -1.48 8.16
C GLU A 117 -14.15 -0.31 8.16
N ASP A 118 -13.71 0.87 8.59
CA ASP A 118 -14.52 2.08 8.65
C ASP A 118 -14.46 2.82 7.30
N ASP A 119 -15.60 2.90 6.61
CA ASP A 119 -15.68 3.48 5.26
C ASP A 119 -15.53 5.00 5.24
N ASP A 120 -15.79 5.66 6.38
CA ASP A 120 -15.63 7.12 6.52
C ASP A 120 -14.21 7.51 6.96
N LYS A 121 -13.34 6.50 7.18
CA LYS A 121 -12.00 6.73 7.69
C LYS A 121 -10.97 6.91 6.59
N LYS A 122 -10.26 8.03 6.64
CA LYS A 122 -9.12 8.37 5.78
C LYS A 122 -7.84 8.33 6.61
N PHE A 123 -6.88 7.48 6.26
CA PHE A 123 -5.63 7.39 7.01
C PHE A 123 -4.43 7.02 6.15
N ILE A 124 -3.25 7.38 6.65
CA ILE A 124 -1.96 6.98 6.10
C ILE A 124 -1.13 6.23 7.16
N LEU A 125 -0.58 5.09 6.77
CA LEU A 125 0.25 4.23 7.61
C LEU A 125 1.66 4.15 7.05
N PHE A 126 2.62 4.71 7.79
CA PHE A 126 4.04 4.56 7.49
C PHE A 126 4.66 3.40 8.24
N HIS A 127 5.41 2.57 7.54
CA HIS A 127 6.12 1.46 8.17
C HIS A 127 7.47 1.17 7.52
N TYR A 128 8.31 0.49 8.27
CA TYR A 128 9.51 -0.19 7.77
C TYR A 128 9.54 -1.61 8.34
N SER A 129 9.49 -2.62 7.46
CA SER A 129 9.57 -4.07 7.71
C SER A 129 8.52 -4.75 8.62
N ILE A 130 7.82 -4.03 9.49
CA ILE A 130 6.96 -4.63 10.53
C ILE A 130 5.72 -5.34 9.97
N LEU A 131 5.25 -4.93 8.80
CA LEU A 131 4.06 -5.56 8.20
C LEU A 131 4.35 -6.88 7.47
N SER A 132 5.60 -7.32 7.39
CA SER A 132 5.95 -8.65 6.87
C SER A 132 5.44 -9.80 7.77
N GLU A 133 5.10 -9.53 9.03
CA GLU A 133 4.70 -10.52 10.05
C GLU A 133 3.21 -10.96 9.97
N GLY A 134 2.61 -10.99 8.79
CA GLY A 134 1.27 -11.58 8.62
C GLY A 134 0.08 -10.74 9.11
N ILE A 135 0.27 -9.46 9.41
CA ILE A 135 -0.79 -8.58 9.90
C ILE A 135 -1.87 -8.38 8.85
N ASN A 136 -3.10 -8.72 9.22
CA ASN A 136 -4.25 -8.60 8.34
C ASN A 136 -4.78 -7.16 8.37
N VAL A 137 -4.32 -6.29 7.47
CA VAL A 137 -4.90 -4.97 7.28
C VAL A 137 -5.95 -5.05 6.16
N ARG A 138 -7.22 -4.95 6.54
CA ARG A 138 -8.32 -4.85 5.57
C ARG A 138 -8.51 -3.39 5.16
N GLY A 139 -9.17 -3.20 4.02
CA GLY A 139 -9.60 -1.88 3.56
C GLY A 139 -8.51 -0.98 2.96
N LEU A 140 -7.23 -1.37 2.94
CA LEU A 140 -6.19 -0.58 2.26
C LEU A 140 -6.53 -0.40 0.78
N THR A 141 -6.47 0.84 0.31
CA THR A 141 -6.76 1.22 -1.08
C THR A 141 -5.50 1.39 -1.89
N HIS A 142 -4.47 2.00 -1.30
CA HIS A 142 -3.22 2.37 -1.95
C HIS A 142 -2.01 1.85 -1.18
N SER A 143 -0.94 1.53 -1.91
CA SER A 143 0.40 1.41 -1.33
C SER A 143 1.38 2.33 -2.06
N VAL A 144 2.35 2.85 -1.32
CA VAL A 144 3.45 3.67 -1.83
C VAL A 144 4.76 2.97 -1.49
N LEU A 145 5.57 2.66 -2.50
CA LEU A 145 6.82 1.93 -2.34
C LEU A 145 8.01 2.90 -2.45
N LEU A 146 8.46 3.44 -1.32
CA LEU A 146 9.63 4.33 -1.25
C LEU A 146 10.97 3.57 -1.18
N ARG A 147 10.93 2.24 -1.21
CA ARG A 147 12.11 1.37 -1.17
C ARG A 147 12.02 0.22 -2.16
N ASN A 148 13.17 -0.31 -2.52
CA ASN A 148 13.25 -1.56 -3.27
C ASN A 148 12.91 -2.75 -2.35
N LEU A 149 11.80 -3.42 -2.61
CA LEU A 149 11.35 -4.59 -1.87
C LEU A 149 11.87 -5.88 -2.50
N PRO A 150 12.28 -6.88 -1.71
CA PRO A 150 12.39 -8.26 -2.18
C PRO A 150 11.07 -8.75 -2.78
N VAL A 151 11.12 -9.69 -3.72
CA VAL A 151 9.94 -10.18 -4.44
C VAL A 151 8.83 -10.66 -3.49
N ILE A 152 9.19 -11.37 -2.43
CA ILE A 152 8.23 -11.89 -1.44
C ILE A 152 7.53 -10.74 -0.70
N GLU A 153 8.28 -9.76 -0.21
CA GLU A 153 7.70 -8.59 0.48
C GLU A 153 6.84 -7.75 -0.47
N MET A 154 7.26 -7.65 -1.74
CA MET A 154 6.51 -6.97 -2.79
C MET A 154 5.16 -7.67 -3.05
N ALA A 155 5.16 -8.98 -3.22
CA ALA A 155 3.94 -9.78 -3.39
C ALA A 155 3.01 -9.67 -2.16
N GLN A 156 3.58 -9.69 -0.94
CA GLN A 156 2.81 -9.48 0.29
C GLN A 156 2.20 -8.08 0.36
N THR A 157 2.90 -7.05 -0.08
CA THR A 157 2.40 -5.67 -0.10
C THR A 157 1.27 -5.52 -1.12
N ILE A 158 1.43 -6.07 -2.32
CA ILE A 158 0.36 -6.16 -3.32
C ILE A 158 -0.85 -6.88 -2.74
N GLY A 159 -0.65 -8.06 -2.13
CA GLY A 159 -1.69 -8.86 -1.52
C GLY A 159 -2.53 -8.13 -0.46
N ARG A 160 -2.03 -7.05 0.13
CA ARG A 160 -2.78 -6.24 1.11
C ARG A 160 -3.75 -5.27 0.43
N VAL A 161 -3.34 -4.66 -0.68
CA VAL A 161 -4.18 -3.66 -1.37
C VAL A 161 -5.15 -4.26 -2.38
N ILE A 162 -4.96 -5.51 -2.82
CA ILE A 162 -5.88 -6.18 -3.76
C ILE A 162 -7.05 -6.92 -3.09
N ARG A 163 -7.22 -6.80 -1.79
CA ARG A 163 -8.38 -7.38 -1.10
C ARG A 163 -9.64 -6.60 -1.46
N LEU A 164 -10.74 -7.34 -1.65
CA LEU A 164 -12.03 -6.71 -1.88
C LEU A 164 -12.42 -5.82 -0.69
N HIS A 165 -13.21 -4.81 -0.99
CA HIS A 165 -13.97 -4.10 0.03
C HIS A 165 -14.97 -5.06 0.69
N LYS A 166 -15.20 -4.94 2.00
CA LYS A 166 -16.07 -5.88 2.75
C LYS A 166 -17.48 -5.96 2.18
N TYR A 167 -18.03 -4.81 1.77
CA TYR A 167 -19.38 -4.76 1.20
C TYR A 167 -19.42 -5.23 -0.25
N ASP A 168 -18.37 -5.06 -1.04
CA ASP A 168 -18.29 -5.64 -2.38
C ASP A 168 -18.29 -7.17 -2.28
N TYR A 169 -17.50 -7.73 -1.35
CA TYR A 169 -17.52 -9.17 -1.08
C TYR A 169 -18.91 -9.66 -0.68
N GLN A 170 -19.59 -8.94 0.23
CA GLN A 170 -20.93 -9.31 0.68
C GLN A 170 -21.96 -9.20 -0.45
N ASP A 171 -21.93 -8.12 -1.23
CA ASP A 171 -22.86 -7.91 -2.35
C ASP A 171 -22.67 -8.96 -3.46
N ILE A 172 -21.45 -9.48 -3.65
CA ILE A 172 -21.20 -10.67 -4.51
C ILE A 172 -21.85 -11.91 -3.92
N GLN A 173 -21.68 -12.20 -2.63
CA GLN A 173 -22.27 -13.35 -1.97
C GLN A 173 -23.81 -13.31 -2.00
N ASP A 174 -24.38 -12.12 -1.87
CA ASP A 174 -25.82 -11.87 -1.92
C ASP A 174 -26.37 -11.83 -3.36
N ASN A 175 -25.54 -12.03 -4.40
CA ASN A 175 -25.88 -11.94 -5.83
C ASN A 175 -26.44 -10.55 -6.25
N LYS A 176 -26.09 -9.48 -5.53
CA LYS A 176 -26.46 -8.09 -5.88
C LYS A 176 -25.58 -7.52 -7.00
N ILE A 177 -24.31 -7.94 -7.02
CA ILE A 177 -23.34 -7.61 -8.06
C ILE A 177 -22.65 -8.88 -8.56
N SER A 178 -22.23 -8.88 -9.82
CA SER A 178 -21.54 -10.03 -10.42
C SER A 178 -20.08 -10.09 -9.99
N ALA A 179 -19.60 -11.28 -9.67
CA ALA A 179 -18.18 -11.52 -9.44
C ALA A 179 -17.36 -11.11 -10.68
N GLY A 180 -16.26 -10.39 -10.48
CA GLY A 180 -15.40 -9.89 -11.56
C GLY A 180 -15.89 -8.62 -12.27
N ASP A 181 -17.12 -8.14 -11.99
CA ASP A 181 -17.60 -6.86 -12.49
C ASP A 181 -17.06 -5.69 -11.66
N THR A 182 -15.78 -5.38 -11.88
CA THR A 182 -15.08 -4.33 -11.13
C THR A 182 -15.68 -2.93 -11.27
N LYS A 183 -16.51 -2.69 -12.30
CA LYS A 183 -17.20 -1.41 -12.47
C LYS A 183 -18.27 -1.16 -11.42
N SER A 184 -18.85 -2.24 -10.88
CA SER A 184 -19.86 -2.19 -9.83
C SER A 184 -19.26 -2.19 -8.43
N TYR A 185 -17.93 -2.33 -8.30
CA TYR A 185 -17.25 -2.37 -7.00
C TYR A 185 -16.99 -0.97 -6.46
N ARG A 186 -17.14 -0.78 -5.15
CA ARG A 186 -16.71 0.43 -4.41
C ARG A 186 -15.21 0.63 -4.51
N LYS A 187 -14.47 -0.49 -4.56
CA LYS A 187 -13.02 -0.53 -4.73
C LYS A 187 -12.68 -1.40 -5.94
N PRO A 188 -12.53 -0.81 -7.14
CA PRO A 188 -12.30 -1.57 -8.37
C PRO A 188 -10.91 -2.18 -8.49
N HIS A 189 -9.90 -1.60 -7.85
CA HIS A 189 -8.49 -2.01 -7.94
C HIS A 189 -7.75 -1.87 -6.62
N GLY A 190 -6.64 -2.59 -6.46
CA GLY A 190 -5.61 -2.29 -5.48
C GLY A 190 -4.52 -1.44 -6.14
N ILE A 191 -4.30 -0.21 -5.68
CA ILE A 191 -3.39 0.74 -6.32
C ILE A 191 -2.00 0.67 -5.71
N ILE A 192 -0.97 0.58 -6.56
CA ILE A 192 0.44 0.53 -6.16
C ILE A 192 1.15 1.70 -6.80
N ASN A 193 1.66 2.61 -5.98
CA ASN A 193 2.35 3.81 -6.40
C ASN A 193 3.87 3.63 -6.22
N VAL A 194 4.63 3.88 -7.29
CA VAL A 194 6.10 3.73 -7.31
C VAL A 194 6.74 5.00 -7.84
N PRO A 195 7.47 5.74 -7.01
CA PRO A 195 8.29 6.84 -7.49
C PRO A 195 9.55 6.31 -8.17
N VAL A 196 9.92 6.91 -9.30
CA VAL A 196 11.12 6.57 -10.05
C VAL A 196 12.04 7.79 -10.12
N ASN A 197 13.06 7.81 -9.25
CA ASN A 197 14.01 8.89 -9.11
C ASN A 197 15.47 8.41 -8.88
N SER A 198 15.70 7.11 -9.09
CA SER A 198 17.02 6.49 -8.90
C SER A 198 17.13 5.17 -9.67
N LYS A 199 18.34 4.65 -9.81
CA LYS A 199 18.55 3.30 -10.39
C LYS A 199 17.82 2.21 -9.59
N SER A 200 17.77 2.34 -8.27
CA SER A 200 17.08 1.39 -7.39
C SER A 200 15.57 1.40 -7.59
N SER A 201 14.96 2.57 -7.72
CA SER A 201 13.52 2.70 -7.96
C SER A 201 13.12 2.25 -9.38
N LYS A 202 13.96 2.46 -10.39
CA LYS A 202 13.77 1.87 -11.72
C LYS A 202 13.77 0.34 -11.68
N ALA A 203 14.68 -0.26 -10.92
CA ALA A 203 14.70 -1.71 -10.72
C ALA A 203 13.44 -2.21 -9.97
N THR A 204 12.93 -1.44 -9.01
CA THR A 204 11.66 -1.73 -8.30
C THR A 204 10.48 -1.73 -9.26
N ARG A 205 10.35 -0.69 -10.08
CA ARG A 205 9.32 -0.58 -11.12
C ARG A 205 9.34 -1.79 -12.05
N ASN A 206 10.48 -2.08 -12.68
CA ASN A 206 10.60 -3.18 -13.64
C ASN A 206 10.25 -4.54 -13.00
N ARG A 207 10.61 -4.74 -11.74
CA ARG A 207 10.27 -5.96 -11.00
C ARG A 207 8.78 -6.05 -10.71
N LEU A 208 8.14 -4.93 -10.36
CA LEU A 208 6.68 -4.86 -10.12
C LEU A 208 5.90 -5.15 -11.40
N GLU A 209 6.25 -4.48 -12.50
CA GLU A 209 5.62 -4.70 -13.82
C GLU A 209 5.69 -6.19 -14.19
N LYS A 210 6.88 -6.78 -14.08
CA LYS A 210 7.07 -8.20 -14.37
C LYS A 210 6.28 -9.11 -13.41
N LEU A 211 6.21 -8.79 -12.14
CA LEU A 211 5.48 -9.57 -11.14
C LEU A 211 3.97 -9.50 -11.39
N ILE A 212 3.43 -8.32 -11.69
CA ILE A 212 2.03 -8.13 -12.02
C ILE A 212 1.68 -8.92 -13.28
N GLN A 213 2.46 -8.77 -14.35
CA GLN A 213 2.24 -9.51 -15.60
C GLN A 213 2.21 -11.01 -15.35
N LEU A 214 3.25 -11.55 -14.76
CA LEU A 214 3.40 -13.01 -14.60
C LEU A 214 2.36 -13.63 -13.67
N ILE A 215 1.97 -12.95 -12.60
CA ILE A 215 1.00 -13.49 -11.63
C ILE A 215 -0.44 -13.19 -12.05
N PHE A 216 -0.75 -11.95 -12.42
CA PHE A 216 -2.12 -11.49 -12.62
C PHE A 216 -2.60 -11.55 -14.07
N GLU A 217 -1.69 -11.59 -15.05
CA GLU A 217 -2.04 -11.73 -16.46
C GLU A 217 -1.78 -13.17 -16.95
N ASP A 218 -0.57 -13.71 -16.70
CA ASP A 218 -0.16 -15.04 -17.18
C ASP A 218 -0.58 -16.17 -16.20
N GLY A 219 -1.01 -15.84 -14.98
CA GLY A 219 -1.52 -16.80 -13.99
C GLY A 219 -0.46 -17.71 -13.37
N LEU A 220 0.83 -17.33 -13.42
CA LEU A 220 1.90 -18.12 -12.83
C LEU A 220 1.88 -18.04 -11.28
N PRO A 221 2.22 -19.15 -10.59
CA PRO A 221 2.24 -19.16 -9.13
C PRO A 221 3.33 -18.23 -8.57
N ALA A 222 3.00 -17.46 -7.53
CA ALA A 222 3.92 -16.50 -6.91
C ALA A 222 5.23 -17.11 -6.40
N HIS A 223 5.23 -18.40 -6.01
CA HIS A 223 6.43 -19.11 -5.55
C HIS A 223 7.44 -19.41 -6.67
N SER A 224 7.02 -19.38 -7.93
CA SER A 224 7.93 -19.57 -9.09
C SER A 224 9.03 -18.51 -9.18
N PHE A 225 8.91 -17.42 -8.44
CA PHE A 225 9.87 -16.28 -8.42
C PHE A 225 10.84 -16.30 -7.24
N ALA A 226 10.60 -17.15 -6.24
CA ALA A 226 11.44 -17.22 -5.05
C ALA A 226 12.77 -17.99 -5.26
N THR A 227 12.96 -18.62 -6.41
CA THR A 227 14.05 -19.57 -6.68
C THR A 227 15.11 -19.08 -7.70
N LYS A 228 15.30 -17.76 -7.87
CA LYS A 228 16.44 -17.24 -8.66
C LYS A 228 17.17 -16.12 -7.96
#